data_2bfac6c74ef4a9ca959dae6c0139f902
#
_entry.id   2bfac6c74ef4a9ca959dae6c0139f902
#
_cell.length_a   1.000
_cell.length_b   1.000
_cell.length_c   1.000
_cell.angle_alpha   90.00
_cell.angle_beta   90.00
_cell.angle_gamma   90.00
#
_symmetry.space_group_name_H-M   'P 1'
#
loop_
_entity.id
_entity.type
_entity.pdbx_description
1 polymer ?
#
loop_
_entity_poly.entity_id
_entity_poly.type
_entity_poly.pdbx_seq_one_letter_code
_entity_poly.pdbx_strand_id
1 'polypeptide(L)'
;MIEDKKIAVVMPAYNEELLIEKSIDSVPSEVNKIIVVNDLSKDQTREIVENKIKSNQKIVLINNKKNYGVGYSIVEGYKKAYDLDCDIAVVMPGDAQALPEDFYSLIDPVLKESVDYTKGNRLKYKGVSNIMPKHRFFGNNLLTLLTKFATGYYHIMDPQMGYTALNLKLVPNLNLDKLIKRYGY
;
A
#
# COMPACT_ATOMS: atom_id res chain seq x y z
N MET A 1 7.75 12.60 11.63
CA MET A 1 6.92 13.51 10.81
C MET A 1 7.75 14.01 9.64
N ILE A 2 7.19 14.12 8.49
CA ILE A 2 7.82 14.68 7.29
C ILE A 2 7.04 15.94 6.94
N GLU A 3 7.72 17.09 6.88
CA GLU A 3 7.12 18.41 6.59
C GLU A 3 5.85 18.71 7.43
N ASP A 4 5.90 18.44 8.73
CA ASP A 4 4.81 18.58 9.70
C ASP A 4 3.56 17.72 9.44
N LYS A 5 3.62 16.79 8.47
CA LYS A 5 2.55 15.83 8.20
C LYS A 5 2.78 14.51 8.93
N LYS A 6 1.70 13.94 9.44
CA LYS A 6 1.71 12.59 10.01
C LYS A 6 1.43 11.56 8.92
N ILE A 7 2.36 10.62 8.75
CA ILE A 7 2.27 9.59 7.72
C ILE A 7 2.01 8.23 8.34
N ALA A 8 1.03 7.51 7.81
CA ALA A 8 0.79 6.12 8.11
C ALA A 8 1.19 5.23 6.93
N VAL A 9 1.83 4.10 7.21
CA VAL A 9 1.94 2.98 6.25
C VAL A 9 0.81 2.01 6.53
N VAL A 10 0.04 1.66 5.51
CA VAL A 10 -0.99 0.63 5.53
C VAL A 10 -0.42 -0.62 4.86
N MET A 11 -0.36 -1.71 5.61
CA MET A 11 0.27 -2.96 5.19
C MET A 11 -0.74 -4.11 5.22
N PRO A 12 -1.45 -4.37 4.11
CA PRO A 12 -2.28 -5.56 4.02
C PRO A 12 -1.40 -6.82 4.00
N ALA A 13 -1.78 -7.84 4.77
CA ALA A 13 -1.04 -9.08 4.91
C ALA A 13 -1.96 -10.31 4.93
N TYR A 14 -1.62 -11.33 4.16
CA TYR A 14 -2.28 -12.63 4.16
C TYR A 14 -1.29 -13.73 3.86
N ASN A 15 -0.93 -14.53 4.88
CA ASN A 15 0.07 -15.60 4.83
C ASN A 15 1.46 -15.08 4.37
N GLU A 16 1.98 -14.08 5.10
CA GLU A 16 3.25 -13.40 4.80
C GLU A 16 4.30 -13.67 5.89
N GLU A 17 4.25 -14.81 6.61
CA GLU A 17 5.16 -15.12 7.72
C GLU A 17 6.65 -14.98 7.37
N LEU A 18 7.02 -15.23 6.09
CA LEU A 18 8.41 -15.16 5.64
C LEU A 18 8.89 -13.73 5.35
N LEU A 19 7.97 -12.80 5.10
CA LEU A 19 8.30 -11.47 4.56
C LEU A 19 7.79 -10.30 5.41
N ILE A 20 6.76 -10.51 6.23
CA ILE A 20 6.10 -9.44 6.99
C ILE A 20 7.08 -8.70 7.91
N GLU A 21 7.98 -9.40 8.59
CA GLU A 21 8.97 -8.77 9.46
C GLU A 21 9.89 -7.85 8.67
N LYS A 22 10.43 -8.34 7.55
CA LYS A 22 11.28 -7.55 6.65
C LYS A 22 10.53 -6.33 6.11
N SER A 23 9.25 -6.50 5.74
CA SER A 23 8.41 -5.40 5.25
C SER A 23 8.23 -4.32 6.31
N ILE A 24 7.95 -4.70 7.56
CA ILE A 24 7.82 -3.77 8.68
C ILE A 24 9.16 -3.02 8.93
N ASP A 25 10.27 -3.75 8.93
CA ASP A 25 11.59 -3.18 9.22
C ASP A 25 12.10 -2.26 8.08
N SER A 26 11.56 -2.41 6.87
CA SER A 26 11.89 -1.56 5.72
C SER A 26 11.14 -0.21 5.71
N VAL A 27 10.15 -0.03 6.60
CA VAL A 27 9.42 1.24 6.68
C VAL A 27 10.32 2.34 7.21
N PRO A 28 10.40 3.52 6.54
CA PRO A 28 11.19 4.65 7.01
C PRO A 28 10.88 5.06 8.45
N SER A 29 11.93 5.41 9.20
CA SER A 29 11.82 5.74 10.63
C SER A 29 10.94 6.96 10.92
N GLU A 30 10.78 7.86 9.94
CA GLU A 30 9.98 9.08 10.01
C GLU A 30 8.47 8.82 9.95
N VAL A 31 8.06 7.62 9.52
CA VAL A 31 6.65 7.20 9.51
C VAL A 31 6.11 7.16 10.94
N ASN A 32 4.92 7.71 11.13
CA ASN A 32 4.29 7.86 12.45
C ASN A 32 3.54 6.60 12.90
N LYS A 33 2.89 5.90 11.97
CA LYS A 33 2.13 4.68 12.25
C LYS A 33 2.33 3.64 11.15
N ILE A 34 2.40 2.37 11.55
CA ILE A 34 2.43 1.20 10.65
C ILE A 34 1.19 0.38 10.96
N ILE A 35 0.22 0.40 10.08
CA ILE A 35 -1.07 -0.27 10.27
C ILE A 35 -1.04 -1.56 9.47
N VAL A 36 -0.79 -2.68 10.17
CA VAL A 36 -0.83 -4.00 9.55
C VAL A 36 -2.25 -4.53 9.62
N VAL A 37 -2.83 -4.86 8.48
CA VAL A 37 -4.18 -5.45 8.38
C VAL A 37 -4.04 -6.91 7.98
N ASN A 38 -4.13 -7.79 8.98
CA ASN A 38 -4.08 -9.24 8.80
C ASN A 38 -5.44 -9.75 8.33
N ASP A 39 -5.49 -10.24 7.09
CA ASP A 39 -6.72 -10.71 6.44
C ASP A 39 -7.02 -12.19 6.75
N LEU A 40 -6.98 -12.55 8.05
CA LEU A 40 -7.16 -13.91 8.56
C LEU A 40 -6.08 -14.88 8.04
N SER A 41 -4.81 -14.53 8.22
CA SER A 41 -3.69 -15.44 7.93
C SER A 41 -3.80 -16.73 8.73
N LYS A 42 -3.36 -17.83 8.12
CA LYS A 42 -3.37 -19.18 8.69
C LYS A 42 -1.97 -19.62 9.17
N ASP A 43 -0.96 -18.84 8.86
CA ASP A 43 0.44 -19.01 9.20
C ASP A 43 0.81 -18.14 10.42
N GLN A 44 2.09 -17.96 10.69
CA GLN A 44 2.60 -17.19 11.83
C GLN A 44 2.60 -15.66 11.61
N THR A 45 2.05 -15.14 10.51
CA THR A 45 2.01 -13.71 10.18
C THR A 45 1.52 -12.87 11.37
N ARG A 46 0.39 -13.27 11.98
CA ARG A 46 -0.19 -12.55 13.12
C ARG A 46 0.75 -12.51 14.31
N GLU A 47 1.32 -13.65 14.69
CA GLU A 47 2.19 -13.79 15.86
C GLU A 47 3.46 -12.94 15.70
N ILE A 48 4.05 -12.94 14.51
CA ILE A 48 5.23 -12.11 14.18
C ILE A 48 4.91 -10.63 14.39
N VAL A 49 3.76 -10.15 13.89
CA VAL A 49 3.35 -8.74 14.06
C VAL A 49 3.09 -8.42 15.53
N GLU A 50 2.41 -9.29 16.27
CA GLU A 50 2.15 -9.11 17.71
C GLU A 50 3.47 -9.01 18.51
N ASN A 51 4.48 -9.78 18.14
CA ASN A 51 5.82 -9.69 18.73
C ASN A 51 6.52 -8.36 18.38
N LYS A 52 6.42 -7.90 17.15
CA LYS A 52 6.97 -6.60 16.71
C LYS A 52 6.34 -5.41 17.43
N ILE A 53 5.06 -5.46 17.77
CA ILE A 53 4.38 -4.42 18.54
C ILE A 53 5.06 -4.21 19.92
N LYS A 54 5.57 -5.26 20.56
CA LYS A 54 6.24 -5.16 21.86
C LYS A 54 7.50 -4.27 21.83
N SER A 55 8.18 -4.22 20.69
CA SER A 55 9.40 -3.44 20.47
C SER A 55 9.17 -2.12 19.70
N ASN A 56 8.04 -2.01 18.98
CA ASN A 56 7.74 -0.83 18.17
C ASN A 56 6.27 -0.40 18.32
N GLN A 57 6.03 0.60 19.18
CA GLN A 57 4.69 1.13 19.47
C GLN A 57 4.03 1.91 18.32
N LYS A 58 4.74 2.12 17.19
CA LYS A 58 4.14 2.68 15.98
C LYS A 58 3.26 1.68 15.26
N ILE A 59 3.43 0.38 15.52
CA ILE A 59 2.69 -0.69 14.85
C ILE A 59 1.30 -0.82 15.46
N VAL A 60 0.30 -0.88 14.60
CA VAL A 60 -1.11 -1.15 14.95
C VAL A 60 -1.55 -2.36 14.14
N LEU A 61 -2.06 -3.40 14.80
CA LEU A 61 -2.56 -4.60 14.14
C LEU A 61 -4.08 -4.59 14.11
N ILE A 62 -4.63 -4.83 12.92
CA ILE A 62 -6.06 -5.10 12.70
C ILE A 62 -6.16 -6.55 12.25
N ASN A 63 -7.00 -7.34 12.92
CA ASN A 63 -7.28 -8.72 12.52
C ASN A 63 -8.69 -8.82 11.94
N ASN A 64 -8.79 -9.14 10.66
CA ASN A 64 -10.07 -9.39 10.01
C ASN A 64 -10.71 -10.69 10.52
N LYS A 65 -12.04 -10.70 10.65
CA LYS A 65 -12.80 -11.87 11.12
C LYS A 65 -12.93 -12.97 10.06
N LYS A 66 -12.70 -12.65 8.80
CA LYS A 66 -12.63 -13.56 7.65
C LYS A 66 -11.72 -12.95 6.58
N ASN A 67 -11.29 -13.77 5.62
CA ASN A 67 -10.56 -13.27 4.47
C ASN A 67 -11.51 -12.48 3.56
N TYR A 68 -11.38 -11.16 3.59
CA TYR A 68 -12.18 -10.24 2.78
C TYR A 68 -11.47 -9.82 1.48
N GLY A 69 -10.15 -10.00 1.41
CA GLY A 69 -9.29 -9.62 0.31
C GLY A 69 -8.57 -8.30 0.52
N VAL A 70 -7.54 -8.09 -0.32
CA VAL A 70 -6.57 -6.99 -0.19
C VAL A 70 -7.22 -5.60 -0.23
N GLY A 71 -8.20 -5.39 -1.11
CA GLY A 71 -8.90 -4.10 -1.22
C GLY A 71 -9.64 -3.74 0.08
N TYR A 72 -10.31 -4.70 0.69
CA TYR A 72 -10.96 -4.49 1.99
C TYR A 72 -9.93 -4.14 3.06
N SER A 73 -8.82 -4.87 3.12
CA SER A 73 -7.76 -4.62 4.10
C SER A 73 -7.14 -3.23 3.95
N ILE A 74 -6.97 -2.74 2.72
CA ILE A 74 -6.51 -1.38 2.45
C ILE A 74 -7.52 -0.34 2.97
N VAL A 75 -8.82 -0.55 2.70
CA VAL A 75 -9.88 0.35 3.17
C VAL A 75 -9.91 0.44 4.69
N GLU A 76 -9.83 -0.70 5.40
CA GLU A 76 -9.76 -0.70 6.87
C GLU A 76 -8.49 0.00 7.36
N GLY A 77 -7.38 -0.17 6.66
CA GLY A 77 -6.13 0.55 6.95
C GLY A 77 -6.27 2.07 6.78
N TYR A 78 -6.93 2.54 5.72
CA TYR A 78 -7.19 3.96 5.49
C TYR A 78 -8.10 4.57 6.57
N LYS A 79 -9.20 3.88 6.91
CA LYS A 79 -10.10 4.29 8.00
C LYS A 79 -9.31 4.42 9.32
N LYS A 80 -8.51 3.40 9.64
CA LYS A 80 -7.70 3.42 10.86
C LYS A 80 -6.64 4.52 10.86
N ALA A 81 -5.98 4.78 9.72
CA ALA A 81 -5.02 5.87 9.59
C ALA A 81 -5.69 7.25 9.81
N TYR A 82 -6.89 7.43 9.26
CA TYR A 82 -7.70 8.63 9.45
C TYR A 82 -8.11 8.80 10.93
N ASP A 83 -8.57 7.73 11.60
CA ASP A 83 -8.93 7.75 13.03
C ASP A 83 -7.75 8.05 13.96
N LEU A 84 -6.51 7.83 13.48
CA LEU A 84 -5.27 8.14 14.20
C LEU A 84 -4.71 9.54 13.85
N ASP A 85 -5.53 10.39 13.22
CA ASP A 85 -5.16 11.75 12.79
C ASP A 85 -3.91 11.78 11.92
N CYS A 86 -3.72 10.80 11.04
CA CYS A 86 -2.69 10.83 10.01
C CYS A 86 -3.17 11.66 8.82
N ASP A 87 -2.23 12.34 8.14
CA ASP A 87 -2.52 13.20 6.98
C ASP A 87 -2.43 12.41 5.68
N ILE A 88 -1.49 11.46 5.59
CA ILE A 88 -1.21 10.67 4.40
C ILE A 88 -1.15 9.20 4.77
N ALA A 89 -1.78 8.36 3.96
CA ALA A 89 -1.60 6.91 4.04
C ALA A 89 -0.85 6.39 2.82
N VAL A 90 0.18 5.58 3.06
CA VAL A 90 0.96 4.88 2.04
C VAL A 90 0.64 3.40 2.13
N VAL A 91 0.12 2.81 1.05
CA VAL A 91 -0.05 1.36 0.97
C VAL A 91 1.27 0.70 0.61
N MET A 92 1.75 -0.16 1.47
CA MET A 92 3.00 -0.90 1.31
C MET A 92 2.72 -2.37 1.64
N PRO A 93 2.51 -3.23 0.62
CA PRO A 93 2.18 -4.64 0.84
C PRO A 93 3.21 -5.38 1.70
N GLY A 94 2.74 -6.35 2.50
CA GLY A 94 3.58 -7.14 3.40
C GLY A 94 4.52 -8.14 2.72
N ASP A 95 4.52 -8.20 1.38
CA ASP A 95 5.31 -9.10 0.55
C ASP A 95 6.73 -8.61 0.23
N ALA A 96 7.18 -7.53 0.86
CA ALA A 96 8.49 -6.88 0.70
C ALA A 96 8.86 -6.52 -0.76
N GLN A 97 7.87 -6.33 -1.65
CA GLN A 97 8.12 -5.89 -3.04
C GLN A 97 8.20 -4.36 -3.19
N ALA A 98 7.68 -3.61 -2.22
CA ALA A 98 7.79 -2.16 -2.22
C ALA A 98 9.22 -1.75 -1.83
N LEU A 99 9.86 -0.94 -2.66
CA LEU A 99 11.21 -0.44 -2.38
C LEU A 99 11.13 0.78 -1.47
N PRO A 100 11.80 0.76 -0.30
CA PRO A 100 11.83 1.90 0.61
C PRO A 100 12.40 3.19 -0.02
N GLU A 101 13.29 3.03 -0.99
CA GLU A 101 13.93 4.12 -1.74
C GLU A 101 12.92 4.96 -2.53
N ASP A 102 11.83 4.32 -2.98
CA ASP A 102 10.77 5.00 -3.73
C ASP A 102 9.76 5.73 -2.84
N PHE A 103 9.81 5.50 -1.53
CA PHE A 103 8.84 6.03 -0.57
C PHE A 103 8.70 7.55 -0.69
N TYR A 104 9.82 8.26 -0.66
CA TYR A 104 9.80 9.73 -0.70
C TYR A 104 9.31 10.27 -2.03
N SER A 105 9.70 9.66 -3.14
CA SER A 105 9.23 10.06 -4.47
C SER A 105 7.74 9.81 -4.66
N LEU A 106 7.20 8.80 -3.97
CA LEU A 106 5.77 8.47 -4.01
C LEU A 106 4.95 9.49 -3.20
N ILE A 107 5.42 9.91 -2.03
CA ILE A 107 4.67 10.82 -1.14
C ILE A 107 4.86 12.30 -1.49
N ASP A 108 5.98 12.70 -2.10
CA ASP A 108 6.34 14.09 -2.36
C ASP A 108 5.23 14.90 -3.08
N PRO A 109 4.56 14.38 -4.15
CA PRO A 109 3.49 15.14 -4.78
C PRO A 109 2.25 15.32 -3.88
N VAL A 110 1.99 14.37 -2.96
CA VAL A 110 0.88 14.47 -2.00
C VAL A 110 1.25 15.41 -0.86
N LEU A 111 2.49 15.39 -0.39
CA LEU A 111 3.01 16.32 0.62
C LEU A 111 2.89 17.77 0.16
N LYS A 112 3.28 18.03 -1.09
CA LYS A 112 3.18 19.36 -1.73
C LYS A 112 1.76 19.76 -2.11
N GLU A 113 0.78 18.95 -1.76
CA GLU A 113 -0.63 19.17 -2.07
C GLU A 113 -0.92 19.43 -3.57
N SER A 114 -0.01 18.95 -4.46
CA SER A 114 -0.16 19.07 -5.91
C SER A 114 -1.11 18.02 -6.49
N VAL A 115 -1.24 16.89 -5.78
CA VAL A 115 -2.19 15.81 -6.10
C VAL A 115 -2.68 15.15 -4.80
N ASP A 116 -3.85 14.54 -4.86
CA ASP A 116 -4.44 13.83 -3.72
C ASP A 116 -4.08 12.34 -3.66
N TYR A 117 -3.61 11.79 -4.78
CA TYR A 117 -3.28 10.37 -4.89
C TYR A 117 -2.11 10.15 -5.83
N THR A 118 -1.19 9.31 -5.41
CA THR A 118 -0.06 8.86 -6.23
C THR A 118 -0.01 7.35 -6.31
N LYS A 119 0.56 6.84 -7.39
CA LYS A 119 0.73 5.41 -7.64
C LYS A 119 2.11 5.13 -8.22
N GLY A 120 2.80 4.15 -7.65
CA GLY A 120 4.09 3.68 -8.14
C GLY A 120 3.99 3.12 -9.56
N ASN A 121 5.11 3.13 -10.27
CA ASN A 121 5.18 2.64 -11.65
C ASN A 121 6.42 1.76 -11.84
N ARG A 122 6.24 0.44 -11.73
CA ARG A 122 7.31 -0.56 -11.92
C ARG A 122 7.86 -0.57 -13.34
N LEU A 123 7.02 -0.22 -14.33
CA LEU A 123 7.40 -0.33 -15.75
C LEU A 123 8.42 0.74 -16.15
N LYS A 124 8.63 1.78 -15.33
CA LYS A 124 9.66 2.82 -15.54
C LYS A 124 11.06 2.45 -15.04
N TYR A 125 11.19 1.37 -14.25
CA TYR A 125 12.51 0.96 -13.76
C TYR A 125 13.44 0.57 -14.91
N LYS A 126 14.62 1.16 -14.94
CA LYS A 126 15.67 0.76 -15.88
C LYS A 126 16.04 -0.70 -15.64
N GLY A 127 15.86 -1.53 -16.66
CA GLY A 127 16.17 -2.97 -16.57
C GLY A 127 15.01 -3.84 -16.06
N VAL A 128 13.80 -3.31 -15.87
CA VAL A 128 12.63 -4.10 -15.48
C VAL A 128 12.38 -5.28 -16.43
N SER A 129 12.64 -5.11 -17.73
CA SER A 129 12.53 -6.18 -18.73
C SER A 129 13.49 -7.35 -18.52
N ASN A 130 14.59 -7.13 -17.77
CA ASN A 130 15.58 -8.17 -17.44
C ASN A 130 15.24 -8.91 -16.13
N ILE A 131 14.51 -8.24 -15.23
CA ILE A 131 14.13 -8.76 -13.91
C ILE A 131 12.76 -9.46 -13.98
N MET A 132 11.82 -8.88 -14.74
CA MET A 132 10.47 -9.41 -14.87
C MET A 132 10.41 -10.47 -15.98
N PRO A 133 9.80 -11.65 -15.76
CA PRO A 133 9.58 -12.63 -16.83
C PRO A 133 8.88 -12.01 -18.03
N LYS A 134 9.36 -12.31 -19.24
CA LYS A 134 8.87 -11.67 -20.48
C LYS A 134 7.37 -11.75 -20.69
N HIS A 135 6.75 -12.88 -20.34
CA HIS A 135 5.29 -13.06 -20.44
C HIS A 135 4.52 -12.14 -19.47
N ARG A 136 5.04 -11.90 -18.23
CA ARG A 136 4.45 -10.95 -17.29
C ARG A 136 4.64 -9.52 -17.74
N PHE A 137 5.82 -9.18 -18.28
CA PHE A 137 6.08 -7.85 -18.83
C PHE A 137 5.12 -7.54 -19.97
N PHE A 138 4.99 -8.45 -20.95
CA PHE A 138 4.06 -8.28 -22.06
C PHE A 138 2.58 -8.21 -21.58
N GLY A 139 2.17 -9.12 -20.72
CA GLY A 139 0.83 -9.13 -20.15
C GLY A 139 0.46 -7.85 -19.40
N ASN A 140 1.39 -7.34 -18.57
CA ASN A 140 1.18 -6.09 -17.84
C ASN A 140 1.05 -4.88 -18.76
N ASN A 141 1.87 -4.81 -19.82
CA ASN A 141 1.77 -3.72 -20.82
C ASN A 141 0.45 -3.79 -21.60
N LEU A 142 0.04 -5.00 -22.03
CA LEU A 142 -1.24 -5.19 -22.71
C LEU A 142 -2.41 -4.80 -21.81
N LEU A 143 -2.41 -5.25 -20.56
CA LEU A 143 -3.46 -4.89 -19.60
C LEU A 143 -3.47 -3.39 -19.30
N THR A 144 -2.31 -2.76 -19.20
CA THR A 144 -2.21 -1.30 -19.06
C THR A 144 -2.86 -0.58 -20.26
N LEU A 145 -2.58 -1.06 -21.47
CA LEU A 145 -3.19 -0.49 -22.68
C LEU A 145 -4.71 -0.64 -22.68
N LEU A 146 -5.21 -1.84 -22.39
CA LEU A 146 -6.65 -2.12 -22.29
C LEU A 146 -7.33 -1.26 -21.21
N THR A 147 -6.68 -1.12 -20.04
CA THR A 147 -7.19 -0.27 -18.96
C THR A 147 -7.30 1.19 -19.38
N LYS A 148 -6.29 1.73 -20.08
CA LYS A 148 -6.30 3.09 -20.64
C LYS A 148 -7.49 3.32 -21.57
N PHE A 149 -7.73 2.41 -22.48
CA PHE A 149 -8.88 2.51 -23.39
C PHE A 149 -10.22 2.38 -22.66
N ALA A 150 -10.32 1.46 -21.70
CA ALA A 150 -11.57 1.23 -20.97
C ALA A 150 -11.94 2.37 -19.99
N THR A 151 -10.94 3.03 -19.42
CA THR A 151 -11.15 4.04 -18.36
C THR A 151 -10.95 5.48 -18.80
N GLY A 152 -10.25 5.70 -19.94
CA GLY A 152 -9.85 7.03 -20.37
C GLY A 152 -8.67 7.63 -19.59
N TYR A 153 -8.12 6.94 -18.59
CA TYR A 153 -6.99 7.43 -17.77
C TYR A 153 -5.64 7.10 -18.44
N TYR A 154 -5.27 7.86 -19.47
CA TYR A 154 -4.06 7.62 -20.26
C TYR A 154 -2.75 7.88 -19.50
N HIS A 155 -2.77 8.67 -18.44
CA HIS A 155 -1.59 9.02 -17.63
C HIS A 155 -1.18 7.90 -16.66
N ILE A 156 -2.08 6.96 -16.32
CA ILE A 156 -1.75 5.82 -15.45
C ILE A 156 -0.98 4.78 -16.24
N MET A 157 0.26 4.50 -15.81
CA MET A 157 1.18 3.62 -16.55
C MET A 157 1.25 2.20 -15.97
N ASP A 158 0.97 2.00 -14.68
CA ASP A 158 0.96 0.68 -14.03
C ASP A 158 -0.27 0.56 -13.11
N PRO A 159 -1.45 0.21 -13.67
CA PRO A 159 -2.68 0.10 -12.89
C PRO A 159 -2.65 -1.03 -11.84
N GLN A 160 -1.68 -1.95 -11.97
CA GLN A 160 -1.57 -3.12 -11.08
C GLN A 160 -0.63 -2.89 -9.88
N MET A 161 0.08 -1.76 -9.84
CA MET A 161 0.98 -1.48 -8.73
C MET A 161 0.20 -1.19 -7.46
N GLY A 162 0.49 -1.95 -6.39
CA GLY A 162 -0.14 -1.77 -5.07
C GLY A 162 0.52 -0.70 -4.21
N TYR A 163 1.67 -0.14 -4.62
CA TYR A 163 2.37 0.91 -3.87
C TYR A 163 1.78 2.27 -4.21
N THR A 164 1.06 2.86 -3.26
CA THR A 164 0.26 4.08 -3.50
C THR A 164 0.31 4.99 -2.29
N ALA A 165 0.09 6.31 -2.48
CA ALA A 165 -0.12 7.24 -1.38
C ALA A 165 -1.41 8.04 -1.59
N LEU A 166 -2.15 8.27 -0.50
CA LEU A 166 -3.44 8.93 -0.47
C LEU A 166 -3.46 10.04 0.58
N ASN A 167 -3.96 11.21 0.20
CA ASN A 167 -4.31 12.29 1.12
C ASN A 167 -5.56 11.88 1.92
N LEU A 168 -5.40 11.67 3.24
CA LEU A 168 -6.48 11.17 4.09
C LEU A 168 -7.59 12.18 4.35
N LYS A 169 -7.38 13.47 4.03
CA LYS A 169 -8.47 14.47 4.06
C LYS A 169 -9.64 14.10 3.15
N LEU A 170 -9.41 13.26 2.14
CA LEU A 170 -10.45 12.78 1.23
C LEU A 170 -11.31 11.67 1.81
N VAL A 171 -10.83 10.93 2.80
CA VAL A 171 -11.50 9.73 3.34
C VAL A 171 -12.98 9.95 3.67
N PRO A 172 -13.39 11.06 4.33
CA PRO A 172 -14.80 11.30 4.61
C PRO A 172 -15.69 11.45 3.37
N ASN A 173 -15.09 11.87 2.24
CA ASN A 173 -15.80 12.14 0.98
C ASN A 173 -15.74 10.94 0.03
N LEU A 174 -14.88 9.95 0.31
CA LEU A 174 -14.74 8.76 -0.50
C LEU A 174 -15.74 7.69 -0.07
N ASN A 175 -16.47 7.13 -1.03
CA ASN A 175 -17.32 5.98 -0.76
C ASN A 175 -16.49 4.70 -0.75
N LEU A 176 -15.66 4.54 0.30
CA LEU A 176 -14.72 3.44 0.43
C LEU A 176 -15.40 2.06 0.46
N ASP A 177 -16.66 1.99 0.89
CA ASP A 177 -17.41 0.73 0.97
C ASP A 177 -17.81 0.18 -0.42
N LYS A 178 -17.78 1.05 -1.46
CA LYS A 178 -18.00 0.65 -2.86
C LYS A 178 -16.75 0.15 -3.56
N LEU A 179 -15.57 0.29 -2.95
CA LEU A 179 -14.34 -0.21 -3.55
C LEU A 179 -14.35 -1.75 -3.64
N ILE A 180 -13.73 -2.27 -4.70
CA ILE A 180 -13.64 -3.71 -4.92
C ILE A 180 -12.78 -4.34 -3.80
N LYS A 181 -13.36 -5.29 -3.07
CA LYS A 181 -12.75 -5.85 -1.85
C LYS A 181 -11.51 -6.71 -2.12
N ARG A 182 -11.40 -7.36 -3.28
CA ARG A 182 -10.29 -8.28 -3.57
C ARG A 182 -9.19 -7.62 -4.40
N TYR A 183 -9.39 -7.46 -5.70
CA TYR A 183 -8.42 -6.87 -6.63
C TYR A 183 -9.10 -5.75 -7.41
N GLY A 184 -8.44 -4.63 -7.63
CA GLY A 184 -8.97 -3.49 -8.40
C GLY A 184 -9.29 -2.26 -7.53
N TYR A 185 -8.47 -2.05 -6.52
CA TYR A 185 -8.44 -0.81 -5.72
C TYR A 185 -7.53 0.23 -6.36
#